data_12c8a3fa2281babee1f34bb618741e33
#
_entry.id   12c8a3fa2281babee1f34bb618741e33
#
_cell.length_a   1.000
_cell.length_b   1.000
_cell.length_c   1.000
_cell.angle_alpha   90.00
_cell.angle_beta   90.00
_cell.angle_gamma   90.00
#
_symmetry.space_group_name_H-M   'P 1'
#
loop_
_entity.id
_entity.type
_entity.pdbx_description
1 polymer ?
#
loop_
_entity_poly.entity_id
_entity_poly.type
_entity_poly.pdbx_seq_one_letter_code
_entity_poly.pdbx_strand_id
1 'polypeptide(L)'
;LKQSTNCTTIMGEHTPADMVEIKVKDNELINVDDLKIRSIYTPGHTSESYSFLLDNYLFSGDALLINGTGRTDFQNGNTKDSYYSIFDKLLKLPETTLLYPGHDYNGKKVSTIGKEKKFNPRLQVKNVDEYIEIMENLNLSKPDMMDSNVIKNIQLGVN
;
A
#
# COMPACT_ATOMS: atom_id res chain seq x y z
N LEU A 1 15.72 -6.30 -12.18
CA LEU A 1 16.50 -5.22 -11.56
C LEU A 1 17.75 -5.78 -10.86
N LYS A 2 17.62 -6.67 -9.87
CA LYS A 2 18.77 -7.20 -9.12
C LYS A 2 19.88 -7.74 -10.01
N GLN A 3 19.54 -8.59 -10.99
CA GLN A 3 20.54 -9.17 -11.93
C GLN A 3 21.29 -8.11 -12.75
N SER A 4 20.66 -6.97 -13.05
CA SER A 4 21.22 -5.91 -13.89
C SER A 4 21.96 -4.83 -13.09
N THR A 5 21.61 -4.64 -11.80
CA THR A 5 22.10 -3.52 -10.99
C THR A 5 22.82 -3.96 -9.73
N ASN A 6 22.74 -5.24 -9.37
CA ASN A 6 23.22 -5.78 -8.10
C ASN A 6 22.65 -5.04 -6.85
N CYS A 7 21.44 -4.49 -6.98
CA CYS A 7 20.79 -3.79 -5.87
C CYS A 7 20.34 -4.77 -4.78
N THR A 8 20.35 -4.30 -3.54
CA THR A 8 19.74 -5.01 -2.40
C THR A 8 18.22 -4.91 -2.50
N THR A 9 17.54 -6.03 -2.33
CA THR A 9 16.07 -6.10 -2.33
C THR A 9 15.53 -6.05 -0.91
N ILE A 10 14.57 -5.16 -0.66
CA ILE A 10 13.94 -4.96 0.65
C ILE A 10 12.42 -5.07 0.50
N MET A 11 11.78 -5.87 1.34
CA MET A 11 10.31 -5.99 1.43
C MET A 11 9.87 -6.16 2.88
N GLY A 12 8.58 -6.01 3.15
CA GLY A 12 8.01 -6.29 4.46
C GLY A 12 8.17 -7.76 4.86
N GLU A 13 8.24 -8.05 6.16
CA GLU A 13 8.48 -9.41 6.69
C GLU A 13 7.41 -10.44 6.30
N HIS A 14 6.19 -9.98 5.99
CA HIS A 14 5.08 -10.83 5.57
C HIS A 14 5.11 -11.22 4.09
N THR A 15 6.13 -10.77 3.32
CA THR A 15 6.22 -11.13 1.90
C THR A 15 6.40 -12.65 1.72
N PRO A 16 5.65 -13.28 0.78
CA PRO A 16 5.87 -14.68 0.41
C PRO A 16 7.11 -14.88 -0.49
N ALA A 17 7.75 -13.80 -0.94
CA ALA A 17 8.91 -13.90 -1.82
C ALA A 17 10.16 -14.35 -1.08
N ASP A 18 10.78 -15.46 -1.52
CA ASP A 18 11.97 -16.06 -0.88
C ASP A 18 13.29 -15.37 -1.26
N MET A 19 13.32 -14.67 -2.41
CA MET A 19 14.54 -14.05 -2.94
C MET A 19 14.77 -12.62 -2.44
N VAL A 20 14.11 -12.19 -1.39
CA VAL A 20 14.28 -10.88 -0.76
C VAL A 20 15.42 -10.97 0.26
N GLU A 21 16.39 -10.05 0.14
CA GLU A 21 17.59 -10.07 0.99
C GLU A 21 17.33 -9.52 2.39
N ILE A 22 16.50 -8.50 2.47
CA ILE A 22 16.15 -7.85 3.75
C ILE A 22 14.64 -7.83 3.91
N LYS A 23 14.14 -8.42 4.99
CA LYS A 23 12.74 -8.35 5.39
C LYS A 23 12.61 -7.39 6.57
N VAL A 24 11.79 -6.35 6.42
CA VAL A 24 11.61 -5.30 7.43
C VAL A 24 10.29 -5.47 8.18
N LYS A 25 10.32 -5.14 9.48
CA LYS A 25 9.15 -5.17 10.37
C LYS A 25 8.36 -3.87 10.32
N ASP A 26 7.18 -3.89 10.93
CA ASP A 26 6.38 -2.67 11.12
C ASP A 26 7.16 -1.62 11.94
N ASN A 27 7.13 -0.37 11.48
CA ASN A 27 7.84 0.78 12.07
C ASN A 27 9.38 0.66 12.11
N GLU A 28 9.97 -0.26 11.36
CA GLU A 28 11.42 -0.36 11.25
C GLU A 28 11.99 0.77 10.37
N LEU A 29 13.18 1.25 10.73
CA LEU A 29 13.92 2.27 9.97
C LEU A 29 14.95 1.61 9.06
N ILE A 30 14.80 1.83 7.75
CA ILE A 30 15.73 1.41 6.71
C ILE A 30 16.65 2.60 6.45
N ASN A 31 17.96 2.41 6.66
CA ASN A 31 18.95 3.43 6.37
C ASN A 31 19.54 3.18 4.97
N VAL A 32 19.46 4.19 4.10
CA VAL A 32 20.07 4.18 2.77
C VAL A 32 20.88 5.47 2.65
N ASP A 33 22.18 5.39 2.84
CA ASP A 33 23.07 6.54 3.01
C ASP A 33 22.54 7.50 4.10
N ASP A 34 22.26 8.75 3.74
CA ASP A 34 21.71 9.76 4.66
C ASP A 34 20.18 9.69 4.78
N LEU A 35 19.52 8.85 4.00
CA LEU A 35 18.07 8.73 4.02
C LEU A 35 17.59 7.72 5.07
N LYS A 36 16.47 8.05 5.72
CA LYS A 36 15.78 7.17 6.69
C LYS A 36 14.37 6.91 6.21
N ILE A 37 14.11 5.68 5.78
CA ILE A 37 12.81 5.24 5.30
C ILE A 37 12.15 4.44 6.40
N ARG A 38 10.98 4.86 6.87
CA ARG A 38 10.19 4.10 7.83
C ARG A 38 9.23 3.17 7.11
N SER A 39 9.31 1.87 7.40
CA SER A 39 8.32 0.89 6.97
C SER A 39 7.04 0.99 7.83
N ILE A 40 5.89 0.85 7.23
CA ILE A 40 4.59 0.85 7.90
C ILE A 40 3.81 -0.35 7.36
N TYR A 41 3.54 -1.34 8.21
CA TYR A 41 2.72 -2.48 7.83
C TYR A 41 1.26 -2.02 7.63
N THR A 42 0.76 -2.16 6.41
CA THR A 42 -0.56 -1.68 5.98
C THR A 42 -1.35 -2.78 5.27
N PRO A 43 -1.69 -3.89 5.99
CA PRO A 43 -2.48 -4.97 5.40
C PRO A 43 -3.88 -4.48 5.02
N GLY A 44 -4.49 -5.17 4.06
CA GLY A 44 -5.86 -4.91 3.64
C GLY A 44 -6.08 -5.09 2.16
N HIS A 45 -5.32 -4.39 1.30
CA HIS A 45 -5.31 -4.67 -0.14
C HIS A 45 -4.74 -6.07 -0.41
N THR A 46 -3.62 -6.37 0.22
CA THR A 46 -3.08 -7.72 0.39
C THR A 46 -2.65 -7.90 1.85
N SER A 47 -2.47 -9.15 2.30
CA SER A 47 -2.05 -9.45 3.68
C SER A 47 -0.61 -9.03 3.98
N GLU A 48 0.24 -8.92 2.96
CA GLU A 48 1.66 -8.55 3.08
C GLU A 48 1.96 -7.09 2.74
N SER A 49 0.94 -6.26 2.52
CA SER A 49 1.13 -4.87 2.09
C SER A 49 1.89 -4.01 3.11
N TYR A 50 2.80 -3.21 2.60
CA TYR A 50 3.55 -2.20 3.35
C TYR A 50 3.51 -0.86 2.63
N SER A 51 3.47 0.21 3.42
CA SER A 51 3.73 1.59 2.98
C SER A 51 5.09 2.04 3.49
N PHE A 52 5.71 3.00 2.80
CA PHE A 52 7.03 3.52 3.19
C PHE A 52 6.97 5.03 3.32
N LEU A 53 7.51 5.54 4.41
CA LEU A 53 7.57 6.98 4.68
C LEU A 53 9.02 7.45 4.68
N LEU A 54 9.34 8.37 3.76
CA LEU A 54 10.62 9.07 3.68
C LEU A 54 10.35 10.56 3.92
N ASP A 55 10.81 11.08 5.05
CA ASP A 55 10.53 12.45 5.47
C ASP A 55 9.04 12.80 5.43
N ASN A 56 8.62 13.62 4.47
CA ASN A 56 7.23 14.02 4.24
C ASN A 56 6.59 13.32 3.01
N TYR A 57 7.19 12.23 2.50
CA TYR A 57 6.74 11.51 1.33
C TYR A 57 6.25 10.11 1.72
N LEU A 58 4.96 9.85 1.57
CA LEU A 58 4.35 8.54 1.79
C LEU A 58 4.18 7.80 0.46
N PHE A 59 4.84 6.67 0.34
CA PHE A 59 4.64 5.69 -0.74
C PHE A 59 3.70 4.62 -0.22
N SER A 60 2.41 4.72 -0.54
CA SER A 60 1.36 3.89 0.08
C SER A 60 1.09 2.57 -0.65
N GLY A 61 1.74 2.33 -1.79
CA GLY A 61 1.32 1.22 -2.66
C GLY A 61 -0.16 1.34 -2.97
N ASP A 62 -0.89 0.22 -2.89
CA ASP A 62 -2.33 0.20 -3.11
C ASP A 62 -3.15 0.20 -1.80
N ALA A 63 -2.54 0.50 -0.65
CA ALA A 63 -3.29 0.68 0.59
C ALA A 63 -4.18 1.93 0.51
N LEU A 64 -3.60 3.08 0.15
CA LEU A 64 -4.31 4.35 -0.01
C LEU A 64 -4.03 4.96 -1.38
N LEU A 65 -5.07 5.18 -2.17
CA LEU A 65 -5.02 5.79 -3.50
C LEU A 65 -5.53 7.24 -3.46
N ILE A 66 -5.32 7.98 -4.55
CA ILE A 66 -5.89 9.33 -4.69
C ILE A 66 -7.39 9.20 -4.97
N ASN A 67 -8.21 9.74 -4.07
CA ASN A 67 -9.68 9.62 -4.09
C ASN A 67 -10.18 8.15 -4.04
N GLY A 68 -9.43 7.24 -3.44
CA GLY A 68 -9.80 5.84 -3.34
C GLY A 68 -8.91 5.07 -2.38
N THR A 69 -9.11 3.77 -2.33
CA THR A 69 -8.27 2.80 -1.61
C THR A 69 -8.08 1.57 -2.49
N GLY A 70 -7.12 0.73 -2.20
CA GLY A 70 -7.02 -0.57 -2.85
C GLY A 70 -8.26 -1.41 -2.60
N ARG A 71 -8.59 -2.28 -3.53
CA ARG A 71 -9.61 -3.33 -3.33
C ARG A 71 -9.12 -4.35 -2.31
N THR A 72 -10.05 -5.05 -1.68
CA THR A 72 -9.74 -5.99 -0.58
C THR A 72 -10.30 -7.40 -0.80
N ASP A 73 -10.81 -7.66 -1.99
CA ASP A 73 -11.53 -8.88 -2.37
C ASP A 73 -10.65 -9.91 -3.09
N PHE A 74 -9.32 -9.68 -3.16
CA PHE A 74 -8.34 -10.60 -3.75
C PHE A 74 -7.07 -10.72 -2.89
N GLN A 75 -6.22 -11.72 -3.17
CA GLN A 75 -4.87 -11.89 -2.63
C GLN A 75 -4.79 -11.85 -1.09
N ASN A 76 -5.71 -12.55 -0.42
CA ASN A 76 -5.85 -12.52 1.03
C ASN A 76 -6.09 -11.10 1.56
N GLY A 77 -6.76 -10.25 0.78
CA GLY A 77 -7.19 -8.94 1.21
C GLY A 77 -8.23 -9.02 2.33
N ASN A 78 -8.30 -7.96 3.13
CA ASN A 78 -9.23 -7.88 4.25
C ASN A 78 -9.67 -6.42 4.44
N THR A 79 -10.98 -6.17 4.31
CA THR A 79 -11.53 -4.82 4.39
C THR A 79 -11.35 -4.18 5.76
N LYS A 80 -11.48 -4.98 6.83
CA LYS A 80 -11.31 -4.50 8.20
C LYS A 80 -9.86 -4.11 8.48
N ASP A 81 -8.90 -4.92 8.02
CA ASP A 81 -7.48 -4.60 8.13
C ASP A 81 -7.12 -3.34 7.30
N SER A 82 -7.72 -3.19 6.11
CA SER A 82 -7.58 -1.98 5.30
C SER A 82 -8.05 -0.73 6.06
N TYR A 83 -9.22 -0.80 6.71
CA TYR A 83 -9.71 0.29 7.52
C TYR A 83 -8.70 0.70 8.59
N TYR A 84 -8.25 -0.24 9.42
CA TYR A 84 -7.30 0.07 10.50
C TYR A 84 -5.93 0.54 9.98
N SER A 85 -5.44 -0.04 8.88
CA SER A 85 -4.21 0.41 8.22
C SER A 85 -4.30 1.88 7.80
N ILE A 86 -5.43 2.27 7.22
CA ILE A 86 -5.65 3.64 6.75
C ILE A 86 -5.94 4.58 7.92
N PHE A 87 -6.96 4.30 8.74
CA PHE A 87 -7.46 5.24 9.74
C PHE A 87 -6.56 5.36 10.98
N ASP A 88 -5.93 4.27 11.41
CA ASP A 88 -5.11 4.26 12.62
C ASP A 88 -3.62 4.49 12.36
N LYS A 89 -3.16 4.31 11.10
CA LYS A 89 -1.76 4.52 10.74
C LYS A 89 -1.59 5.65 9.74
N LEU A 90 -2.07 5.51 8.50
CA LEU A 90 -1.76 6.46 7.42
C LEU A 90 -2.40 7.84 7.65
N LEU A 91 -3.65 7.90 8.06
CA LEU A 91 -4.34 9.17 8.34
C LEU A 91 -3.89 9.84 9.65
N LYS A 92 -3.04 9.20 10.47
CA LYS A 92 -2.39 9.83 11.63
C LYS A 92 -1.13 10.61 11.26
N LEU A 93 -0.63 10.44 10.05
CA LEU A 93 0.47 11.25 9.53
C LEU A 93 0.06 12.74 9.39
N PRO A 94 1.01 13.67 9.37
CA PRO A 94 0.72 15.09 9.15
C PRO A 94 -0.09 15.32 7.87
N GLU A 95 -1.03 16.24 7.89
CA GLU A 95 -1.89 16.52 6.73
C GLU A 95 -1.13 17.03 5.49
N THR A 96 0.06 17.59 5.72
CA THR A 96 0.98 18.05 4.67
C THR A 96 1.77 16.90 4.02
N THR A 97 1.71 15.66 4.58
CA THR A 97 2.43 14.51 4.00
C THR A 97 1.95 14.27 2.58
N LEU A 98 2.89 14.24 1.65
CA LEU A 98 2.64 13.98 0.23
C LEU A 98 2.39 12.49 0.01
N LEU A 99 1.30 12.15 -0.66
CA LEU A 99 0.88 10.80 -0.96
C LEU A 99 1.25 10.43 -2.39
N TYR A 100 2.05 9.37 -2.53
CA TYR A 100 2.41 8.72 -3.79
C TYR A 100 1.88 7.28 -3.79
N PRO A 101 0.75 7.01 -4.44
CA PRO A 101 0.16 5.67 -4.51
C PRO A 101 0.86 4.79 -5.55
N GLY A 102 0.60 3.47 -5.49
CA GLY A 102 1.06 2.50 -6.48
C GLY A 102 0.37 2.66 -7.83
N HIS A 103 -0.91 3.05 -7.82
CA HIS A 103 -1.72 3.26 -9.02
C HIS A 103 -2.52 4.56 -8.95
N ASP A 104 -2.76 5.17 -10.10
CA ASP A 104 -3.77 6.19 -10.31
C ASP A 104 -4.45 6.00 -11.67
N TYR A 105 -5.77 6.07 -11.68
CA TYR A 105 -6.58 5.84 -12.87
C TYR A 105 -7.11 7.14 -13.50
N ASN A 106 -6.78 8.29 -12.92
CA ASN A 106 -7.30 9.61 -13.31
C ASN A 106 -6.20 10.60 -13.74
N GLY A 107 -4.96 10.12 -13.94
CA GLY A 107 -3.83 10.94 -14.37
C GLY A 107 -3.25 11.85 -13.28
N LYS A 108 -3.60 11.59 -12.01
CA LYS A 108 -3.02 12.31 -10.87
C LYS A 108 -1.76 11.59 -10.41
N LYS A 109 -0.73 12.35 -10.04
CA LYS A 109 0.56 11.78 -9.60
C LYS A 109 0.78 11.85 -8.10
N VAL A 110 0.16 12.82 -7.44
CA VAL A 110 0.38 13.11 -6.02
C VAL A 110 -0.85 13.72 -5.37
N SER A 111 -1.07 13.39 -4.11
CA SER A 111 -2.06 14.02 -3.24
C SER A 111 -1.42 14.39 -1.90
N THR A 112 -2.21 14.65 -0.87
CA THR A 112 -1.76 14.80 0.52
C THR A 112 -2.70 14.06 1.45
N ILE A 113 -2.20 13.67 2.62
CA ILE A 113 -3.03 13.04 3.67
C ILE A 113 -4.24 13.92 4.00
N GLY A 114 -4.06 15.24 4.12
CA GLY A 114 -5.15 16.18 4.39
C GLY A 114 -6.21 16.23 3.29
N LYS A 115 -5.81 16.15 2.02
CA LYS A 115 -6.75 16.08 0.89
C LYS A 115 -7.54 14.79 0.92
N GLU A 116 -6.88 13.65 1.14
CA GLU A 116 -7.55 12.36 1.20
C GLU A 116 -8.51 12.28 2.39
N LYS A 117 -8.13 12.75 3.58
CA LYS A 117 -9.06 12.86 4.72
C LYS A 117 -10.33 13.62 4.36
N LYS A 118 -10.22 14.69 3.61
CA LYS A 118 -11.34 15.62 3.35
C LYS A 118 -12.19 15.22 2.16
N PHE A 119 -11.59 14.64 1.12
CA PHE A 119 -12.25 14.50 -0.18
C PHE A 119 -12.30 13.08 -0.73
N ASN A 120 -11.57 12.13 -0.14
CA ASN A 120 -11.61 10.74 -0.60
C ASN A 120 -12.98 10.12 -0.24
N PRO A 121 -13.80 9.73 -1.23
CA PRO A 121 -15.17 9.27 -0.97
C PRO A 121 -15.23 7.98 -0.14
N ARG A 122 -14.19 7.14 -0.18
CA ARG A 122 -14.12 5.91 0.63
C ARG A 122 -13.74 6.15 2.09
N LEU A 123 -13.27 7.35 2.42
CA LEU A 123 -12.86 7.73 3.78
C LEU A 123 -13.90 8.60 4.50
N GLN A 124 -15.03 8.95 3.83
CA GLN A 124 -16.12 9.72 4.44
C GLN A 124 -17.08 8.80 5.22
N VAL A 125 -16.53 8.05 6.17
CA VAL A 125 -17.24 7.05 6.97
C VAL A 125 -17.05 7.34 8.45
N LYS A 126 -18.01 6.92 9.28
CA LYS A 126 -17.98 7.13 10.74
C LYS A 126 -17.32 5.99 11.50
N ASN A 127 -17.34 4.79 10.93
CA ASN A 127 -16.85 3.57 11.57
C ASN A 127 -16.45 2.51 10.52
N VAL A 128 -15.93 1.40 11.00
CA VAL A 128 -15.49 0.28 10.17
C VAL A 128 -16.62 -0.38 9.40
N ASP A 129 -17.84 -0.42 9.94
CA ASP A 129 -18.97 -1.10 9.30
C ASP A 129 -19.43 -0.33 8.05
N GLU A 130 -19.50 1.00 8.12
CA GLU A 130 -19.77 1.86 6.96
C GLU A 130 -18.67 1.72 5.87
N TYR A 131 -17.40 1.55 6.28
CA TYR A 131 -16.31 1.32 5.33
C TYR A 131 -16.44 -0.04 4.63
N ILE A 132 -16.81 -1.08 5.39
CA ILE A 132 -17.05 -2.42 4.86
C ILE A 132 -18.18 -2.37 3.83
N GLU A 133 -19.29 -1.72 4.14
CA GLU A 133 -20.42 -1.56 3.23
C GLU A 133 -20.01 -0.90 1.89
N ILE A 134 -19.22 0.18 1.96
CA ILE A 134 -18.68 0.84 0.74
C ILE A 134 -17.84 -0.15 -0.08
N MET A 135 -16.93 -0.86 0.57
CA MET A 135 -15.98 -1.72 -0.11
C MET A 135 -16.64 -2.96 -0.75
N GLU A 136 -17.64 -3.53 -0.11
CA GLU A 136 -18.43 -4.67 -0.63
C GLU A 136 -19.28 -4.27 -1.86
N ASN A 137 -19.68 -3.01 -1.95
CA ASN A 137 -20.50 -2.49 -3.05
C ASN A 137 -19.69 -1.92 -4.24
N LEU A 138 -18.35 -2.06 -4.24
CA LEU A 138 -17.52 -1.47 -5.31
C LEU A 138 -17.72 -2.10 -6.70
N ASN A 139 -18.25 -3.32 -6.79
CA ASN A 139 -18.53 -4.03 -8.06
C ASN A 139 -17.41 -3.91 -9.11
N LEU A 140 -16.16 -4.06 -8.68
CA LEU A 140 -14.99 -3.91 -9.56
C LEU A 140 -14.79 -5.17 -10.40
N SER A 141 -14.53 -5.01 -11.70
CA SER A 141 -14.12 -6.12 -12.56
C SER A 141 -12.81 -6.76 -12.08
N LYS A 142 -12.63 -8.05 -12.37
CA LYS A 142 -11.35 -8.73 -12.09
C LYS A 142 -10.25 -8.07 -12.95
N PRO A 143 -9.08 -7.75 -12.37
CA PRO A 143 -7.95 -7.23 -13.14
C PRO A 143 -7.49 -8.21 -14.22
N ASP A 144 -7.14 -7.71 -15.39
CA ASP A 144 -6.60 -8.52 -16.47
C ASP A 144 -5.30 -9.20 -16.05
N MET A 145 -5.12 -10.47 -16.48
CA MET A 145 -3.92 -11.27 -16.24
C MET A 145 -3.55 -11.46 -14.75
N MET A 146 -4.48 -11.23 -13.82
CA MET A 146 -4.21 -11.29 -12.39
C MET A 146 -3.57 -12.62 -11.97
N ASP A 147 -4.13 -13.76 -12.38
CA ASP A 147 -3.66 -15.08 -11.95
C ASP A 147 -2.21 -15.35 -12.38
N SER A 148 -1.81 -14.93 -13.57
CA SER A 148 -0.44 -15.06 -14.06
C SER A 148 0.52 -14.06 -13.42
N ASN A 149 0.07 -12.85 -13.14
CA ASN A 149 0.90 -11.80 -12.58
C ASN A 149 1.19 -12.02 -11.08
N VAL A 150 0.25 -12.58 -10.32
CA VAL A 150 0.48 -12.92 -8.91
C VAL A 150 1.65 -13.89 -8.76
N ILE A 151 1.71 -14.96 -9.57
CA ILE A 151 2.80 -15.93 -9.55
C ILE A 151 4.14 -15.25 -9.87
N LYS A 152 4.18 -14.42 -10.93
CA LYS A 152 5.38 -13.69 -11.33
C LYS A 152 5.84 -12.67 -10.27
N ASN A 153 4.91 -12.02 -9.59
CA ASN A 153 5.22 -11.06 -8.53
C ASN A 153 5.84 -11.75 -7.31
N ILE A 154 5.33 -12.93 -6.91
CA ILE A 154 5.93 -13.74 -5.84
C ILE A 154 7.37 -14.14 -6.20
N GLN A 155 7.63 -14.42 -7.47
CA GLN A 155 8.95 -14.75 -8.01
C GLN A 155 9.80 -13.51 -8.32
N LEU A 156 9.36 -12.29 -7.98
CA LEU A 156 10.03 -11.01 -8.27
C LEU A 156 10.34 -10.82 -9.77
N GLY A 157 9.52 -11.38 -10.65
CA GLY A 157 9.69 -11.30 -12.11
C GLY A 157 10.89 -12.10 -12.64
N VAL A 158 11.41 -13.04 -11.87
CA VAL A 158 12.45 -14.00 -12.34
C VAL A 158 11.72 -15.25 -12.83
N ASN A 159 11.94 -15.60 -14.10
CA ASN A 159 11.47 -16.85 -14.71
C ASN A 159 12.47 -17.96 -14.45
#